data_e44b598cfe91a80eaa991d9e85502df6
#
_entry.id   e44b598cfe91a80eaa991d9e85502df6
#
_cell.length_a   1.000
_cell.length_b   1.000
_cell.length_c   1.000
_cell.angle_alpha   90.00
_cell.angle_beta   90.00
_cell.angle_gamma   90.00
#
_symmetry.space_group_name_H-M   'P 1'
#
loop_
_entity.id
_entity.type
_entity.pdbx_description
1 polymer ?
#
loop_
_entity_poly.entity_id
_entity_poly.type
_entity_poly.pdbx_seq_one_letter_code
_entity_poly.pdbx_strand_id
1 'polypeptide(L)'
;MLGSIILVTAIAAGGYTLTVLNSTTKAFKMTYTNAGNKQTEQVIQATKPLTILLMGVDTGGEGRGTSDSWNGNSDSQILMTLNPKTHTTTMVSIERDTMTNILDGDGNIVSKQKMNAAYPLGYNSGSSSDGLKNAVSYSMKTIGAQTGINIDSFATVNFDGLVNMVDNVGGIDINNTTGQTLYISDAEPQYTAKVPPGKQHINGDQALVYTRDRHHLPNGDYGRAAHQREVIAALMKKVLALDNITRYEQFLNEASKDFRTNIPINASTITSLLGYKDCFNKVVSVQYEGIGEMVDGTSYQFMPTDIYLAMQNIMKKSLDESTVKTLPSSLITYESVFGSGTAPFYYLPSATVTEKGKTTETYGVDTQGNLVSLNSKNSGNYVSTSGGSVQSDSSSGSSSSSSDSTVTSSSD
;
A
#
# COMPACT_ATOMS: atom_id res chain seq x y z
N MET A 1 -41.67 23.79 -33.37
CA MET A 1 -41.56 23.33 -31.96
C MET A 1 -40.55 22.21 -31.77
N LEU A 2 -40.52 21.13 -32.56
CA LEU A 2 -39.53 20.06 -32.40
C LEU A 2 -38.07 20.54 -32.58
N GLY A 3 -37.81 21.43 -33.55
CA GLY A 3 -36.48 21.97 -33.81
C GLY A 3 -35.91 22.85 -32.69
N SER A 4 -36.76 23.52 -31.93
CA SER A 4 -36.34 24.36 -30.79
C SER A 4 -35.97 23.51 -29.58
N ILE A 5 -36.62 22.37 -29.38
CA ILE A 5 -36.32 21.43 -28.29
C ILE A 5 -34.95 20.75 -28.55
N ILE A 6 -34.71 20.36 -29.81
CA ILE A 6 -33.41 19.73 -30.17
C ILE A 6 -32.24 20.73 -30.03
N LEU A 7 -32.46 21.99 -30.37
CA LEU A 7 -31.45 23.05 -30.24
C LEU A 7 -31.14 23.36 -28.76
N VAL A 8 -32.16 23.43 -27.91
CA VAL A 8 -32.02 23.67 -26.47
C VAL A 8 -31.32 22.49 -25.78
N THR A 9 -31.68 21.26 -26.16
CA THR A 9 -30.98 20.06 -25.61
C THR A 9 -29.54 19.94 -26.11
N ALA A 10 -29.25 20.34 -27.36
CA ALA A 10 -27.89 20.38 -27.88
C ALA A 10 -27.04 21.47 -27.21
N ILE A 11 -27.60 22.66 -26.94
CA ILE A 11 -26.92 23.74 -26.21
C ILE A 11 -26.73 23.36 -24.75
N ALA A 12 -27.71 22.74 -24.09
CA ALA A 12 -27.56 22.25 -22.72
C ALA A 12 -26.52 21.15 -22.61
N ALA A 13 -26.51 20.19 -23.54
CA ALA A 13 -25.49 19.15 -23.61
C ALA A 13 -24.11 19.72 -23.94
N GLY A 14 -24.01 20.67 -24.86
CA GLY A 14 -22.77 21.37 -25.20
C GLY A 14 -22.24 22.23 -24.07
N GLY A 15 -23.11 22.97 -23.37
CA GLY A 15 -22.73 23.73 -22.18
C GLY A 15 -22.27 22.84 -21.03
N TYR A 16 -22.96 21.72 -20.82
CA TYR A 16 -22.58 20.72 -19.82
C TYR A 16 -21.21 20.09 -20.12
N THR A 17 -20.98 19.66 -21.37
CA THR A 17 -19.68 19.09 -21.78
C THR A 17 -18.53 20.10 -21.67
N LEU A 18 -18.75 21.38 -21.98
CA LEU A 18 -17.75 22.44 -21.82
C LEU A 18 -17.43 22.71 -20.34
N THR A 19 -18.41 22.70 -19.46
CA THR A 19 -18.22 22.88 -18.02
C THR A 19 -17.44 21.69 -17.44
N VAL A 20 -17.81 20.48 -17.83
CA VAL A 20 -17.10 19.23 -17.47
C VAL A 20 -15.65 19.28 -17.92
N LEU A 21 -15.38 19.64 -19.18
CA LEU A 21 -14.03 19.74 -19.71
C LEU A 21 -13.19 20.80 -18.98
N ASN A 22 -13.75 21.93 -18.59
CA ASN A 22 -13.05 23.00 -17.89
C ASN A 22 -12.70 22.62 -16.45
N SER A 23 -13.64 22.01 -15.70
CA SER A 23 -13.40 21.58 -14.33
C SER A 23 -12.40 20.42 -14.26
N THR A 24 -12.50 19.44 -15.15
CA THR A 24 -11.56 18.35 -15.29
C THR A 24 -10.14 18.87 -15.64
N THR A 25 -10.05 19.84 -16.53
CA THR A 25 -8.75 20.47 -16.90
C THR A 25 -8.11 21.20 -15.71
N LYS A 26 -8.92 21.87 -14.88
CA LYS A 26 -8.42 22.56 -13.69
C LYS A 26 -7.93 21.54 -12.65
N ALA A 27 -8.70 20.52 -12.34
CA ALA A 27 -8.32 19.45 -11.43
C ALA A 27 -7.04 18.74 -11.92
N PHE A 28 -6.93 18.44 -13.21
CA PHE A 28 -5.72 17.87 -13.81
C PHE A 28 -4.48 18.74 -13.56
N LYS A 29 -4.56 20.06 -13.82
CA LYS A 29 -3.43 20.97 -13.58
C LYS A 29 -3.00 21.05 -12.13
N MET A 30 -3.91 20.85 -11.19
CA MET A 30 -3.61 20.87 -9.76
C MET A 30 -3.04 19.55 -9.25
N THR A 31 -3.48 18.43 -9.80
CA THR A 31 -3.12 17.08 -9.31
C THR A 31 -1.97 16.44 -10.08
N TYR A 32 -1.79 16.81 -11.36
CA TYR A 32 -0.80 16.17 -12.20
C TYR A 32 0.62 16.60 -11.83
N THR A 33 1.48 15.61 -11.61
CA THR A 33 2.93 15.79 -11.42
C THR A 33 3.67 14.78 -12.29
N ASN A 34 4.57 15.28 -13.15
CA ASN A 34 5.44 14.41 -13.94
C ASN A 34 6.46 13.73 -13.02
N ALA A 35 6.53 12.40 -13.06
CA ALA A 35 7.49 11.61 -12.28
C ALA A 35 8.91 11.60 -12.85
N GLY A 36 9.22 12.43 -13.85
CA GLY A 36 10.54 12.47 -14.49
C GLY A 36 10.78 11.37 -15.52
N ASN A 37 9.88 10.44 -15.69
CA ASN A 37 9.96 9.43 -16.75
C ASN A 37 9.77 10.09 -18.11
N LYS A 38 10.64 9.77 -19.07
CA LYS A 38 10.52 10.22 -20.48
C LYS A 38 9.32 9.59 -21.20
N GLN A 39 8.47 8.87 -20.48
CA GLN A 39 7.27 8.27 -21.06
C GLN A 39 6.24 9.35 -21.38
N THR A 40 5.85 9.39 -22.64
CA THR A 40 4.59 9.97 -23.10
C THR A 40 3.47 9.58 -22.15
N GLU A 41 2.51 10.49 -21.95
CA GLU A 41 1.28 10.26 -21.15
C GLU A 41 0.84 8.79 -21.27
N GLN A 42 0.90 8.07 -20.14
CA GLN A 42 0.58 6.64 -20.15
C GLN A 42 -0.90 6.48 -20.49
N VAL A 43 -1.17 5.90 -21.66
CA VAL A 43 -2.53 5.57 -22.04
C VAL A 43 -2.99 4.38 -21.20
N ILE A 44 -3.80 4.66 -20.17
CA ILE A 44 -4.41 3.62 -19.34
C ILE A 44 -5.40 2.83 -20.18
N GLN A 45 -5.17 1.52 -20.27
CA GLN A 45 -6.02 0.59 -21.01
C GLN A 45 -6.56 -0.48 -20.06
N ALA A 46 -7.86 -0.47 -19.82
CA ALA A 46 -8.52 -1.44 -18.92
C ALA A 46 -8.44 -2.92 -19.39
N THR A 47 -7.67 -3.21 -20.41
CA THR A 47 -7.38 -4.56 -20.92
C THR A 47 -6.00 -5.07 -20.49
N LYS A 48 -5.17 -4.21 -19.89
CA LYS A 48 -3.82 -4.53 -19.42
C LYS A 48 -3.70 -4.35 -17.92
N PRO A 49 -2.85 -5.13 -17.24
CA PRO A 49 -2.53 -4.85 -15.84
C PRO A 49 -1.96 -3.44 -15.67
N LEU A 50 -2.25 -2.82 -14.54
CA LEU A 50 -1.79 -1.48 -14.15
C LEU A 50 -1.09 -1.55 -12.80
N THR A 51 0.08 -0.92 -12.70
CA THR A 51 0.84 -0.79 -11.45
C THR A 51 0.81 0.64 -10.95
N ILE A 52 0.47 0.83 -9.69
CA ILE A 52 0.38 2.13 -9.03
C ILE A 52 1.13 2.07 -7.70
N LEU A 53 2.09 2.97 -7.50
CA LEU A 53 2.68 3.22 -6.20
C LEU A 53 1.83 4.24 -5.45
N LEU A 54 1.23 3.79 -4.35
CA LEU A 54 0.46 4.64 -3.44
C LEU A 54 1.37 5.09 -2.30
N MET A 55 1.41 6.39 -2.04
CA MET A 55 2.25 6.97 -1.00
C MET A 55 1.43 7.90 -0.10
N GLY A 56 1.54 7.69 1.22
CA GLY A 56 1.09 8.64 2.22
C GLY A 56 2.26 9.53 2.62
N VAL A 57 2.09 10.86 2.49
CA VAL A 57 3.12 11.83 2.89
C VAL A 57 2.70 12.52 4.18
N ASP A 58 3.61 12.56 5.15
CA ASP A 58 3.40 13.13 6.48
C ASP A 58 3.46 14.66 6.43
N THR A 59 2.48 15.28 5.74
CA THR A 59 2.26 16.73 5.69
C THR A 59 0.76 17.02 5.77
N GLY A 60 0.41 18.26 6.10
CA GLY A 60 -0.97 18.62 6.39
C GLY A 60 -1.41 18.23 7.80
N GLY A 61 -2.55 18.77 8.24
CA GLY A 61 -2.99 18.67 9.61
C GLY A 61 -2.30 19.70 10.53
N GLU A 62 -2.85 19.92 11.72
CA GLU A 62 -2.30 20.89 12.67
C GLU A 62 -0.88 20.50 13.11
N GLY A 63 0.04 21.46 13.02
CA GLY A 63 1.42 21.32 13.51
C GLY A 63 2.40 20.63 12.58
N ARG A 64 1.99 20.20 11.36
CA ARG A 64 2.82 19.43 10.42
C ARG A 64 3.12 20.14 9.08
N GLY A 65 3.18 21.46 9.12
CA GLY A 65 3.39 22.29 7.91
C GLY A 65 2.08 22.53 7.15
N THR A 66 2.19 23.14 5.98
CA THR A 66 1.04 23.36 5.10
C THR A 66 0.80 22.15 4.22
N SER A 67 -0.45 21.84 3.90
CA SER A 67 -0.83 20.76 2.99
C SER A 67 -0.15 20.87 1.61
N ASP A 68 0.26 22.06 1.22
CA ASP A 68 0.91 22.31 -0.07
C ASP A 68 2.42 22.04 -0.08
N SER A 69 3.05 21.75 1.06
CA SER A 69 4.52 21.68 1.13
C SER A 69 5.11 20.39 0.56
N TRP A 70 4.42 19.25 0.64
CA TRP A 70 4.84 17.92 0.14
C TRP A 70 6.28 17.49 0.54
N ASN A 71 6.87 18.14 1.55
CA ASN A 71 8.26 17.94 1.97
C ASN A 71 8.41 16.96 3.16
N GLY A 72 7.34 16.27 3.53
CA GLY A 72 7.32 15.29 4.61
C GLY A 72 8.03 13.98 4.25
N ASN A 73 7.96 13.02 5.16
CA ASN A 73 8.38 11.65 4.90
C ASN A 73 7.25 10.86 4.25
N SER A 74 7.60 9.85 3.46
CA SER A 74 6.64 8.87 2.96
C SER A 74 6.75 7.59 3.79
N ASP A 75 6.03 7.55 4.91
CA ASP A 75 6.04 6.42 5.85
C ASP A 75 5.00 5.34 5.52
N SER A 76 4.16 5.58 4.53
CA SER A 76 3.20 4.63 3.99
C SER A 76 3.43 4.50 2.48
N GLN A 77 3.88 3.33 2.05
CA GLN A 77 4.16 3.03 0.66
C GLN A 77 3.54 1.67 0.32
N ILE A 78 2.59 1.66 -0.61
CA ILE A 78 1.88 0.46 -1.03
C ILE A 78 2.00 0.32 -2.53
N LEU A 79 2.58 -0.78 -2.99
CA LEU A 79 2.58 -1.15 -4.39
C LEU A 79 1.29 -1.91 -4.69
N MET A 80 0.47 -1.37 -5.57
CA MET A 80 -0.81 -1.93 -5.98
C MET A 80 -0.78 -2.31 -7.46
N THR A 81 -1.28 -3.50 -7.78
CA THR A 81 -1.51 -3.92 -9.15
C THR A 81 -2.99 -4.21 -9.37
N LEU A 82 -3.50 -3.82 -10.53
CA LEU A 82 -4.86 -4.08 -10.97
C LEU A 82 -4.80 -4.97 -12.21
N ASN A 83 -5.31 -6.19 -12.14
CA ASN A 83 -5.33 -7.10 -13.29
C ASN A 83 -6.77 -7.32 -13.78
N PRO A 84 -7.16 -6.71 -14.89
CA PRO A 84 -8.53 -6.80 -15.42
C PRO A 84 -8.88 -8.19 -15.98
N LYS A 85 -7.89 -9.02 -16.33
CA LYS A 85 -8.14 -10.37 -16.82
C LYS A 85 -8.54 -11.34 -15.71
N THR A 86 -7.92 -11.17 -14.54
CA THR A 86 -8.20 -12.00 -13.34
C THR A 86 -9.19 -11.34 -12.39
N HIS A 87 -9.63 -10.12 -12.68
CA HIS A 87 -10.46 -9.28 -11.81
C HIS A 87 -9.90 -9.19 -10.38
N THR A 88 -8.57 -9.01 -10.28
CA THR A 88 -7.87 -9.05 -8.99
C THR A 88 -7.04 -7.79 -8.79
N THR A 89 -7.12 -7.26 -7.57
CA THR A 89 -6.18 -6.26 -7.04
C THR A 89 -5.20 -6.96 -6.10
N THR A 90 -3.90 -6.78 -6.32
CA THR A 90 -2.88 -7.23 -5.37
C THR A 90 -2.20 -6.01 -4.76
N MET A 91 -2.07 -5.98 -3.44
CA MET A 91 -1.43 -4.90 -2.69
C MET A 91 -0.34 -5.44 -1.77
N VAL A 92 0.81 -4.79 -1.80
CA VAL A 92 1.95 -5.09 -0.92
C VAL A 92 2.39 -3.80 -0.24
N SER A 93 2.40 -3.75 1.08
CA SER A 93 3.05 -2.65 1.81
C SER A 93 4.56 -2.80 1.75
N ILE A 94 5.24 -1.73 1.38
CA ILE A 94 6.70 -1.67 1.38
C ILE A 94 7.17 -1.29 2.78
N GLU A 95 8.01 -2.11 3.38
CA GLU A 95 8.52 -1.88 4.73
C GLU A 95 9.48 -0.68 4.73
N ARG A 96 9.07 0.38 5.45
CA ARG A 96 9.72 1.70 5.43
C ARG A 96 11.13 1.71 6.00
N ASP A 97 11.40 0.83 6.97
CA ASP A 97 12.70 0.74 7.66
C ASP A 97 13.68 -0.25 7.00
N THR A 98 13.31 -0.80 5.84
CA THR A 98 14.18 -1.70 5.07
C THR A 98 15.45 -0.99 4.63
N MET A 99 16.63 -1.57 4.95
CA MET A 99 17.88 -1.11 4.40
C MET A 99 17.94 -1.36 2.90
N THR A 100 18.16 -0.31 2.13
CA THR A 100 18.18 -0.40 0.66
C THR A 100 19.13 0.62 0.03
N ASN A 101 19.51 0.37 -1.22
CA ASN A 101 20.16 1.36 -2.06
C ASN A 101 19.11 2.34 -2.57
N ILE A 102 19.21 3.61 -2.21
CA ILE A 102 18.36 4.69 -2.72
C ILE A 102 18.84 5.08 -4.10
N LEU A 103 17.93 5.08 -5.06
CA LEU A 103 18.20 5.40 -6.46
C LEU A 103 17.63 6.78 -6.83
N ASP A 104 18.38 7.52 -7.61
CA ASP A 104 17.90 8.75 -8.26
C ASP A 104 16.95 8.44 -9.44
N GLY A 105 16.46 9.50 -10.10
CA GLY A 105 15.55 9.38 -11.24
C GLY A 105 16.15 8.66 -12.46
N ASP A 106 17.47 8.62 -12.58
CA ASP A 106 18.21 7.95 -13.64
C ASP A 106 18.61 6.51 -13.26
N GLY A 107 18.39 6.12 -12.01
CA GLY A 107 18.69 4.78 -11.48
C GLY A 107 20.09 4.64 -10.89
N ASN A 108 20.81 5.75 -10.62
CA ASN A 108 22.10 5.71 -9.95
C ASN A 108 21.90 5.60 -8.43
N ILE A 109 22.77 4.85 -7.75
CA ILE A 109 22.75 4.75 -6.30
C ILE A 109 23.31 6.07 -5.72
N VAL A 110 22.50 6.77 -4.93
CA VAL A 110 22.86 8.03 -4.28
C VAL A 110 23.09 7.89 -2.79
N SER A 111 22.52 6.87 -2.18
CA SER A 111 22.67 6.60 -0.74
C SER A 111 22.33 5.14 -0.42
N LYS A 112 22.74 4.69 0.77
CA LYS A 112 22.33 3.42 1.36
C LYS A 112 21.68 3.71 2.70
N GLN A 113 20.34 3.62 2.77
CA GLN A 113 19.55 4.04 3.92
C GLN A 113 18.24 3.25 4.02
N LYS A 114 17.36 3.66 4.96
CA LYS A 114 15.99 3.17 5.04
C LYS A 114 15.20 3.50 3.79
N MET A 115 14.29 2.64 3.40
CA MET A 115 13.43 2.80 2.22
C MET A 115 12.67 4.13 2.21
N ASN A 116 12.13 4.56 3.35
CA ASN A 116 11.38 5.82 3.45
C ASN A 116 12.24 7.07 3.20
N ALA A 117 13.57 6.98 3.25
CA ALA A 117 14.48 8.08 2.93
C ALA A 117 14.49 8.43 1.44
N ALA A 118 14.01 7.55 0.55
CA ALA A 118 13.97 7.83 -0.89
C ALA A 118 13.18 9.09 -1.20
N TYR A 119 12.02 9.27 -0.58
CA TYR A 119 11.16 10.42 -0.82
C TYR A 119 11.80 11.75 -0.37
N PRO A 120 12.22 11.96 0.89
CA PRO A 120 12.82 13.22 1.33
C PRO A 120 14.18 13.49 0.67
N LEU A 121 14.99 12.48 0.35
CA LEU A 121 16.24 12.67 -0.40
C LEU A 121 15.96 13.18 -1.80
N GLY A 122 14.97 12.61 -2.49
CA GLY A 122 14.53 13.10 -3.79
C GLY A 122 13.99 14.51 -3.71
N TYR A 123 13.13 14.80 -2.72
CA TYR A 123 12.55 16.14 -2.54
C TYR A 123 13.62 17.24 -2.40
N ASN A 124 14.69 16.94 -1.69
CA ASN A 124 15.79 17.87 -1.42
C ASN A 124 16.91 17.83 -2.49
N SER A 125 16.77 17.03 -3.56
CA SER A 125 17.78 16.83 -4.61
C SER A 125 17.62 17.81 -5.77
N GLY A 126 17.59 19.06 -5.61
CA GLY A 126 17.46 20.00 -6.73
C GLY A 126 16.74 21.28 -6.37
N SER A 127 16.10 21.92 -7.36
CA SER A 127 15.32 23.13 -7.10
C SER A 127 14.03 22.80 -6.37
N SER A 128 13.56 23.74 -5.55
CA SER A 128 12.28 23.57 -4.82
C SER A 128 11.07 23.34 -5.75
N SER A 129 11.13 23.80 -7.00
CA SER A 129 10.11 23.55 -8.01
C SER A 129 10.06 22.11 -8.50
N ASP A 130 11.16 21.36 -8.40
CA ASP A 130 11.25 19.96 -8.81
C ASP A 130 11.15 18.98 -7.64
N GLY A 131 11.04 19.48 -6.40
CA GLY A 131 11.09 18.67 -5.18
C GLY A 131 10.15 17.48 -5.21
N LEU A 132 8.86 17.70 -5.44
CA LEU A 132 7.87 16.62 -5.50
C LEU A 132 8.15 15.62 -6.65
N LYS A 133 8.49 16.13 -7.84
CA LYS A 133 8.86 15.31 -8.99
C LYS A 133 10.02 14.37 -8.66
N ASN A 134 11.07 14.91 -8.07
CA ASN A 134 12.26 14.14 -7.70
C ASN A 134 11.95 13.16 -6.56
N ALA A 135 11.17 13.58 -5.53
CA ALA A 135 10.75 12.70 -4.43
C ALA A 135 10.04 11.44 -4.94
N VAL A 136 9.09 11.64 -5.86
CA VAL A 136 8.33 10.55 -6.48
C VAL A 136 9.24 9.68 -7.36
N SER A 137 10.10 10.30 -8.17
CA SER A 137 11.02 9.59 -9.05
C SER A 137 11.98 8.69 -8.28
N TYR A 138 12.59 9.19 -7.20
CA TYR A 138 13.47 8.42 -6.30
C TYR A 138 12.71 7.25 -5.67
N SER A 139 11.49 7.51 -5.15
CA SER A 139 10.67 6.46 -4.55
C SER A 139 10.30 5.37 -5.55
N MET A 140 9.83 5.74 -6.75
CA MET A 140 9.46 4.77 -7.79
C MET A 140 10.65 3.94 -8.25
N LYS A 141 11.83 4.57 -8.45
CA LYS A 141 13.05 3.86 -8.85
C LYS A 141 13.55 2.92 -7.77
N THR A 142 13.61 3.38 -6.53
CA THR A 142 14.08 2.58 -5.40
C THR A 142 13.16 1.39 -5.13
N ILE A 143 11.85 1.61 -5.03
CA ILE A 143 10.86 0.56 -4.81
C ILE A 143 10.79 -0.39 -6.01
N GLY A 144 10.86 0.14 -7.22
CA GLY A 144 10.89 -0.68 -8.44
C GLY A 144 12.09 -1.64 -8.47
N ALA A 145 13.28 -1.17 -8.10
CA ALA A 145 14.47 -2.01 -7.99
C ALA A 145 14.31 -3.09 -6.89
N GLN A 146 13.72 -2.74 -5.75
CA GLN A 146 13.47 -3.67 -4.65
C GLN A 146 12.44 -4.74 -5.01
N THR A 147 11.36 -4.35 -5.66
CA THR A 147 10.24 -5.24 -5.98
C THR A 147 10.41 -5.98 -7.31
N GLY A 148 11.40 -5.59 -8.12
CA GLY A 148 11.59 -6.14 -9.47
C GLY A 148 10.46 -5.81 -10.43
N ILE A 149 9.65 -4.77 -10.13
CA ILE A 149 8.48 -4.32 -10.89
C ILE A 149 8.77 -2.94 -11.49
N ASN A 150 8.44 -2.75 -12.76
CA ASN A 150 8.43 -1.41 -13.33
C ASN A 150 7.20 -0.65 -12.82
N ILE A 151 7.42 0.50 -12.18
CA ILE A 151 6.35 1.34 -11.63
C ILE A 151 6.15 2.52 -12.58
N ASP A 152 5.02 2.53 -13.27
CA ASP A 152 4.70 3.57 -14.26
C ASP A 152 3.82 4.68 -13.70
N SER A 153 3.00 4.35 -12.70
CA SER A 153 2.04 5.28 -12.11
C SER A 153 2.23 5.42 -10.61
N PHE A 154 1.92 6.60 -10.10
CA PHE A 154 1.86 6.86 -8.67
C PHE A 154 0.61 7.64 -8.30
N ALA A 155 0.25 7.56 -7.03
CA ALA A 155 -0.68 8.45 -6.38
C ALA A 155 -0.16 8.76 -4.97
N THR A 156 -0.07 10.02 -4.62
CA THR A 156 0.36 10.44 -3.28
C THR A 156 -0.70 11.33 -2.65
N VAL A 157 -0.92 11.14 -1.36
CA VAL A 157 -1.92 11.82 -0.56
C VAL A 157 -1.30 12.23 0.77
N ASN A 158 -1.67 13.40 1.28
CA ASN A 158 -1.34 13.85 2.64
C ASN A 158 -2.48 13.50 3.61
N PHE A 159 -2.36 13.86 4.88
CA PHE A 159 -3.37 13.53 5.90
C PHE A 159 -4.72 14.18 5.64
N ASP A 160 -4.72 15.49 5.29
CA ASP A 160 -5.96 16.20 4.96
C ASP A 160 -6.65 15.57 3.75
N GLY A 161 -5.86 15.13 2.76
CA GLY A 161 -6.36 14.44 1.58
C GLY A 161 -7.04 13.12 1.90
N LEU A 162 -6.49 12.31 2.81
CA LEU A 162 -7.14 11.07 3.22
C LEU A 162 -8.49 11.35 3.87
N VAL A 163 -8.54 12.30 4.81
CA VAL A 163 -9.78 12.71 5.49
C VAL A 163 -10.81 13.18 4.46
N ASN A 164 -10.44 14.14 3.62
CA ASN A 164 -11.31 14.70 2.61
C ASN A 164 -11.81 13.65 1.61
N MET A 165 -10.94 12.76 1.13
CA MET A 165 -11.33 11.70 0.19
C MET A 165 -12.35 10.73 0.77
N VAL A 166 -12.18 10.33 2.03
CA VAL A 166 -13.11 9.43 2.72
C VAL A 166 -14.47 10.10 2.94
N ASP A 167 -14.48 11.36 3.38
CA ASP A 167 -15.72 12.11 3.59
C ASP A 167 -16.47 12.37 2.29
N ASN A 168 -15.77 12.67 1.21
CA ASN A 168 -16.35 12.94 -0.11
C ASN A 168 -17.04 11.74 -0.75
N VAL A 169 -16.62 10.51 -0.41
CA VAL A 169 -17.34 9.30 -0.83
C VAL A 169 -18.44 8.87 0.15
N GLY A 170 -18.70 9.68 1.20
CA GLY A 170 -19.70 9.41 2.22
C GLY A 170 -19.28 8.39 3.26
N GLY A 171 -17.98 8.28 3.54
CA GLY A 171 -17.40 7.29 4.45
C GLY A 171 -17.13 5.94 3.81
N ILE A 172 -16.42 5.10 4.55
CA ILE A 172 -16.01 3.75 4.11
C ILE A 172 -16.35 2.70 5.16
N ASP A 173 -16.52 1.46 4.71
CA ASP A 173 -16.79 0.32 5.59
C ASP A 173 -15.50 -0.45 5.84
N ILE A 174 -15.15 -0.68 7.12
CA ILE A 174 -13.99 -1.45 7.59
C ILE A 174 -14.40 -2.47 8.65
N ASN A 175 -13.46 -3.36 9.00
CA ASN A 175 -13.66 -4.30 10.09
C ASN A 175 -12.50 -4.28 11.07
N ASN A 176 -12.63 -3.56 12.16
CA ASN A 176 -11.63 -3.55 13.24
C ASN A 176 -11.63 -4.90 13.97
N THR A 177 -10.73 -5.80 13.58
CA THR A 177 -10.59 -7.15 14.15
C THR A 177 -9.71 -7.24 15.38
N THR A 178 -9.19 -6.11 15.89
CA THR A 178 -8.27 -6.10 17.04
C THR A 178 -8.92 -6.43 18.38
N GLY A 179 -10.24 -6.36 18.46
CA GLY A 179 -10.98 -6.49 19.72
C GLY A 179 -10.90 -5.26 20.62
N GLN A 180 -10.17 -4.21 20.22
CA GLN A 180 -9.94 -2.99 20.97
C GLN A 180 -10.44 -1.76 20.22
N THR A 181 -10.77 -0.71 20.95
CA THR A 181 -11.03 0.61 20.35
C THR A 181 -9.70 1.26 20.00
N LEU A 182 -9.55 1.65 18.75
CA LEU A 182 -8.37 2.34 18.24
C LEU A 182 -8.51 3.85 18.43
N TYR A 183 -7.42 4.51 18.84
CA TYR A 183 -7.34 5.95 19.03
C TYR A 183 -5.88 6.40 19.04
N ILE A 184 -5.64 7.68 18.81
CA ILE A 184 -4.31 8.28 18.92
C ILE A 184 -4.24 9.03 20.26
N SER A 185 -3.35 8.54 21.16
CA SER A 185 -3.19 9.10 22.51
C SER A 185 -2.15 10.21 22.58
N ASP A 186 -1.28 10.32 21.59
CA ASP A 186 -0.11 11.19 21.67
C ASP A 186 -0.49 12.61 21.27
N ALA A 187 -0.71 13.45 22.30
CA ALA A 187 -0.54 14.91 22.31
C ALA A 187 -1.07 15.78 21.14
N GLU A 188 -1.75 15.22 20.14
CA GLU A 188 -2.36 15.98 19.06
C GLU A 188 -3.85 16.13 19.34
N PRO A 189 -4.31 17.25 19.89
CA PRO A 189 -5.70 17.43 20.39
C PRO A 189 -6.77 17.29 19.32
N GLN A 190 -6.41 17.37 18.04
CA GLN A 190 -7.32 17.23 16.90
C GLN A 190 -7.79 15.78 16.64
N TYR A 191 -7.06 14.78 17.13
CA TYR A 191 -7.43 13.38 16.89
C TYR A 191 -8.27 12.82 18.02
N THR A 192 -9.48 13.35 18.18
CA THR A 192 -10.45 12.85 19.17
C THR A 192 -11.27 11.67 18.66
N ALA A 193 -11.18 11.36 17.36
CA ALA A 193 -11.89 10.25 16.76
C ALA A 193 -11.45 8.90 17.34
N LYS A 194 -12.41 7.97 17.40
CA LYS A 194 -12.20 6.60 17.89
C LYS A 194 -12.83 5.61 16.94
N VAL A 195 -12.21 4.43 16.80
CA VAL A 195 -12.72 3.34 15.95
C VAL A 195 -12.98 2.11 16.82
N PRO A 196 -14.23 1.85 17.23
CA PRO A 196 -14.58 0.68 18.02
C PRO A 196 -14.30 -0.64 17.28
N PRO A 197 -14.20 -1.78 18.01
CA PRO A 197 -14.03 -3.07 17.38
C PRO A 197 -15.25 -3.50 16.55
N GLY A 198 -15.00 -4.40 15.59
CA GLY A 198 -16.02 -4.95 14.70
C GLY A 198 -16.22 -4.15 13.42
N LYS A 199 -17.30 -4.43 12.71
CA LYS A 199 -17.65 -3.75 11.46
C LYS A 199 -18.10 -2.33 11.77
N GLN A 200 -17.46 -1.37 11.10
CA GLN A 200 -17.71 0.06 11.29
C GLN A 200 -17.87 0.74 9.92
N HIS A 201 -18.77 1.72 9.87
CA HIS A 201 -18.80 2.73 8.81
C HIS A 201 -18.09 3.97 9.37
N ILE A 202 -16.96 4.34 8.79
CA ILE A 202 -16.07 5.37 9.35
C ILE A 202 -15.98 6.58 8.41
N ASN A 203 -15.87 7.75 9.02
CA ASN A 203 -15.60 9.02 8.35
C ASN A 203 -14.09 9.25 8.17
N GLY A 204 -13.71 10.40 7.61
CA GLY A 204 -12.32 10.73 7.33
C GLY A 204 -11.42 10.77 8.57
N ASP A 205 -11.85 11.41 9.66
CA ASP A 205 -11.07 11.46 10.91
C ASP A 205 -10.86 10.08 11.52
N GLN A 206 -11.89 9.24 11.49
CA GLN A 206 -11.80 7.86 11.94
C GLN A 206 -10.89 7.02 11.03
N ALA A 207 -10.92 7.25 9.71
CA ALA A 207 -10.03 6.59 8.77
C ALA A 207 -8.56 6.98 9.01
N LEU A 208 -8.31 8.26 9.33
CA LEU A 208 -6.98 8.73 9.70
C LEU A 208 -6.47 8.05 10.96
N VAL A 209 -7.30 7.98 12.02
CA VAL A 209 -6.97 7.26 13.26
C VAL A 209 -6.70 5.78 12.97
N TYR A 210 -7.56 5.12 12.20
CA TYR A 210 -7.43 3.70 11.85
C TYR A 210 -6.14 3.37 11.10
N THR A 211 -5.66 4.28 10.25
CA THR A 211 -4.44 4.11 9.46
C THR A 211 -3.17 4.54 10.17
N ARG A 212 -3.25 5.21 11.32
CA ARG A 212 -2.09 5.74 12.07
C ARG A 212 -1.84 5.05 13.39
N ASP A 213 -2.86 4.51 14.04
CA ASP A 213 -2.69 3.81 15.31
C ASP A 213 -1.80 2.57 15.11
N ARG A 214 -0.79 2.43 15.96
CA ARG A 214 0.13 1.30 16.01
C ARG A 214 0.26 0.71 17.42
N HIS A 215 -0.15 1.50 18.43
CA HIS A 215 0.06 1.13 19.82
C HIS A 215 -0.98 0.13 20.34
N HIS A 216 -2.17 0.13 19.74
CA HIS A 216 -3.25 -0.80 20.08
C HIS A 216 -3.31 -2.00 19.14
N LEU A 217 -2.27 -2.18 18.29
CA LEU A 217 -2.20 -3.28 17.32
C LEU A 217 -1.25 -4.37 17.81
N PRO A 218 -1.65 -5.65 17.76
CA PRO A 218 -0.79 -6.76 18.18
C PRO A 218 0.56 -6.82 17.45
N ASN A 219 0.55 -6.45 16.16
CA ASN A 219 1.70 -6.47 15.27
C ASN A 219 2.26 -5.07 14.99
N GLY A 220 1.94 -4.06 15.81
CA GLY A 220 2.49 -2.71 15.71
C GLY A 220 2.42 -2.10 14.30
N ASP A 221 3.56 -1.81 13.71
CA ASP A 221 3.67 -1.17 12.39
C ASP A 221 3.11 -2.03 11.25
N TYR A 222 3.27 -3.35 11.32
CA TYR A 222 2.71 -4.27 10.33
C TYR A 222 1.17 -4.34 10.38
N GLY A 223 0.59 -4.25 11.58
CA GLY A 223 -0.86 -4.11 11.77
C GLY A 223 -1.38 -2.81 11.15
N ARG A 224 -0.68 -1.70 11.38
CA ARG A 224 -0.97 -0.40 10.76
C ARG A 224 -0.95 -0.50 9.23
N ALA A 225 0.07 -1.14 8.66
CA ALA A 225 0.17 -1.34 7.22
C ALA A 225 -1.00 -2.17 6.65
N ALA A 226 -1.52 -3.15 7.41
CA ALA A 226 -2.72 -3.90 7.02
C ALA A 226 -3.96 -3.00 7.01
N HIS A 227 -4.15 -2.15 8.02
CA HIS A 227 -5.24 -1.18 8.08
C HIS A 227 -5.18 -0.16 6.94
N GLN A 228 -3.99 0.32 6.58
CA GLN A 228 -3.81 1.21 5.43
C GLN A 228 -4.28 0.56 4.13
N ARG A 229 -3.93 -0.72 3.89
CA ARG A 229 -4.41 -1.44 2.70
C ARG A 229 -5.92 -1.64 2.70
N GLU A 230 -6.52 -1.91 3.87
CA GLU A 230 -7.98 -2.04 4.00
C GLU A 230 -8.70 -0.73 3.66
N VAL A 231 -8.26 0.40 4.22
CA VAL A 231 -8.82 1.72 3.94
C VAL A 231 -8.70 2.07 2.46
N ILE A 232 -7.54 1.84 1.85
CA ILE A 232 -7.33 2.10 0.42
C ILE A 232 -8.27 1.24 -0.43
N ALA A 233 -8.39 -0.06 -0.14
CA ALA A 233 -9.29 -0.95 -0.88
C ALA A 233 -10.76 -0.51 -0.76
N ALA A 234 -11.19 -0.12 0.45
CA ALA A 234 -12.54 0.37 0.71
C ALA A 234 -12.82 1.71 0.00
N LEU A 235 -11.87 2.65 0.07
CA LEU A 235 -11.96 3.94 -0.61
C LEU A 235 -12.02 3.77 -2.13
N MET A 236 -11.10 3.00 -2.72
CA MET A 236 -11.09 2.76 -4.17
C MET A 236 -12.36 2.09 -4.65
N LYS A 237 -12.92 1.15 -3.88
CA LYS A 237 -14.21 0.54 -4.18
C LYS A 237 -15.34 1.58 -4.21
N LYS A 238 -15.36 2.53 -3.29
CA LYS A 238 -16.36 3.63 -3.27
C LYS A 238 -16.14 4.59 -4.42
N VAL A 239 -14.91 5.01 -4.69
CA VAL A 239 -14.58 5.91 -5.82
C VAL A 239 -14.99 5.28 -7.15
N LEU A 240 -14.67 4.02 -7.38
CA LEU A 240 -15.03 3.31 -8.62
C LEU A 240 -16.52 2.97 -8.74
N ALA A 241 -17.28 3.10 -7.65
CA ALA A 241 -18.73 2.93 -7.64
C ALA A 241 -19.50 4.24 -7.83
N LEU A 242 -18.82 5.38 -7.98
CA LEU A 242 -19.48 6.65 -8.31
C LEU A 242 -20.22 6.51 -9.64
N ASP A 243 -21.50 6.83 -9.62
CA ASP A 243 -22.47 6.47 -10.68
C ASP A 243 -22.52 7.47 -11.84
N ASN A 244 -21.94 8.66 -11.65
CA ASN A 244 -21.96 9.69 -12.69
C ASN A 244 -20.69 10.55 -12.68
N ILE A 245 -20.40 11.15 -13.82
CA ILE A 245 -19.20 11.93 -14.08
C ILE A 245 -19.13 13.17 -13.20
N THR A 246 -20.26 13.78 -12.84
CA THR A 246 -20.31 14.98 -11.99
C THR A 246 -19.81 14.68 -10.57
N ARG A 247 -20.16 13.53 -10.00
CA ARG A 247 -19.63 13.08 -8.69
C ARG A 247 -18.13 12.81 -8.75
N TYR A 248 -17.65 12.23 -9.85
CA TYR A 248 -16.21 12.08 -10.10
C TYR A 248 -15.49 13.40 -10.14
N GLU A 249 -16.04 14.38 -10.82
CA GLU A 249 -15.46 15.72 -10.91
C GLU A 249 -15.44 16.44 -9.57
N GLN A 250 -16.52 16.34 -8.81
CA GLN A 250 -16.56 16.88 -7.45
C GLN A 250 -15.47 16.24 -6.58
N PHE A 251 -15.41 14.91 -6.57
CA PHE A 251 -14.38 14.16 -5.84
C PHE A 251 -12.95 14.60 -6.25
N LEU A 252 -12.66 14.67 -7.55
CA LEU A 252 -11.34 15.08 -8.05
C LEU A 252 -11.01 16.54 -7.73
N ASN A 253 -11.98 17.44 -7.83
CA ASN A 253 -11.78 18.85 -7.50
C ASN A 253 -11.45 19.06 -6.03
N GLU A 254 -12.14 18.34 -5.13
CA GLU A 254 -11.91 18.42 -3.70
C GLU A 254 -10.59 17.73 -3.30
N ALA A 255 -10.28 16.58 -3.90
CA ALA A 255 -9.00 15.90 -3.69
C ALA A 255 -7.79 16.66 -4.27
N SER A 256 -8.00 17.55 -5.22
CA SER A 256 -6.93 18.15 -6.04
C SER A 256 -5.88 18.94 -5.26
N LYS A 257 -6.20 19.45 -4.07
CA LYS A 257 -5.25 20.16 -3.21
C LYS A 257 -4.26 19.20 -2.53
N ASP A 258 -4.75 18.05 -2.11
CA ASP A 258 -4.11 17.14 -1.17
C ASP A 258 -3.75 15.79 -1.82
N PHE A 259 -3.80 15.74 -3.15
CA PHE A 259 -3.54 14.56 -3.96
C PHE A 259 -2.68 14.91 -5.17
N ARG A 260 -1.68 14.08 -5.48
CA ARG A 260 -0.82 14.22 -6.67
C ARG A 260 -0.67 12.86 -7.37
N THR A 261 -0.62 12.89 -8.70
CA THR A 261 -0.46 11.70 -9.54
C THR A 261 0.12 12.07 -10.91
N ASN A 262 0.75 11.10 -11.58
CA ASN A 262 1.10 11.20 -13.00
C ASN A 262 0.06 10.55 -13.92
N ILE A 263 -1.05 10.08 -13.38
CA ILE A 263 -2.18 9.58 -14.17
C ILE A 263 -2.94 10.80 -14.71
N PRO A 264 -3.06 10.97 -16.04
CA PRO A 264 -3.82 12.07 -16.60
C PRO A 264 -5.29 12.01 -16.16
N ILE A 265 -5.83 13.12 -15.65
CA ILE A 265 -7.24 13.19 -15.24
C ILE A 265 -8.02 13.86 -16.37
N ASN A 266 -8.60 13.06 -17.23
CA ASN A 266 -9.49 13.45 -18.32
C ASN A 266 -10.58 12.40 -18.53
N ALA A 267 -11.60 12.73 -19.32
CA ALA A 267 -12.75 11.86 -19.53
C ALA A 267 -12.37 10.45 -20.07
N SER A 268 -11.38 10.38 -20.96
CA SER A 268 -10.88 9.10 -21.51
C SER A 268 -10.22 8.25 -20.42
N THR A 269 -9.34 8.86 -19.63
CA THR A 269 -8.65 8.15 -18.54
C THR A 269 -9.61 7.72 -17.45
N ILE A 270 -10.57 8.58 -17.06
CA ILE A 270 -11.62 8.23 -16.09
C ILE A 270 -12.41 7.02 -16.59
N THR A 271 -12.85 7.02 -17.86
CA THR A 271 -13.54 5.88 -18.46
C THR A 271 -12.69 4.60 -18.44
N SER A 272 -11.39 4.72 -18.73
CA SER A 272 -10.47 3.59 -18.69
C SER A 272 -10.25 3.08 -17.26
N LEU A 273 -10.12 3.97 -16.26
CA LEU A 273 -9.99 3.59 -14.85
C LEU A 273 -11.25 2.88 -14.34
N LEU A 274 -12.43 3.31 -14.76
CA LEU A 274 -13.69 2.61 -14.44
C LEU A 274 -13.72 1.16 -14.92
N GLY A 275 -13.00 0.85 -16.00
CA GLY A 275 -12.84 -0.52 -16.48
C GLY A 275 -12.09 -1.46 -15.51
N TYR A 276 -11.37 -0.92 -14.51
CA TYR A 276 -10.74 -1.72 -13.46
C TYR A 276 -11.63 -1.94 -12.23
N LYS A 277 -12.87 -1.44 -12.21
CA LYS A 277 -13.77 -1.58 -11.04
C LYS A 277 -13.90 -3.02 -10.55
N ASP A 278 -13.96 -3.97 -11.47
CA ASP A 278 -14.14 -5.39 -11.15
C ASP A 278 -12.90 -6.02 -10.51
N CYS A 279 -11.71 -5.40 -10.62
CA CYS A 279 -10.51 -5.84 -9.94
C CYS A 279 -10.65 -5.79 -8.41
N PHE A 280 -11.52 -4.92 -7.88
CA PHE A 280 -11.79 -4.83 -6.44
C PHE A 280 -12.81 -5.86 -5.93
N ASN A 281 -13.33 -6.74 -6.80
CA ASN A 281 -14.11 -7.90 -6.36
C ASN A 281 -13.25 -8.95 -5.66
N LYS A 282 -11.95 -9.01 -6.00
CA LYS A 282 -10.97 -9.84 -5.33
C LYS A 282 -9.74 -9.01 -5.00
N VAL A 283 -9.45 -8.90 -3.71
CA VAL A 283 -8.27 -8.17 -3.20
C VAL A 283 -7.34 -9.15 -2.49
N VAL A 284 -6.10 -9.19 -2.93
CA VAL A 284 -5.00 -9.96 -2.32
C VAL A 284 -4.10 -8.98 -1.59
N SER A 285 -4.18 -8.97 -0.27
CA SER A 285 -3.41 -8.08 0.60
C SER A 285 -2.21 -8.84 1.18
N VAL A 286 -1.01 -8.56 0.69
CA VAL A 286 0.22 -9.26 1.07
C VAL A 286 0.91 -8.54 2.22
N GLN A 287 1.32 -9.31 3.21
CA GLN A 287 2.09 -8.88 4.37
C GLN A 287 3.37 -9.70 4.46
N TYR A 288 4.48 -9.03 4.72
CA TYR A 288 5.78 -9.65 5.02
C TYR A 288 6.46 -8.87 6.15
N GLU A 289 7.39 -9.52 6.82
CA GLU A 289 8.15 -8.96 7.94
C GLU A 289 9.63 -9.19 7.71
N GLY A 290 10.46 -8.18 8.00
CA GLY A 290 11.90 -8.29 7.96
C GLY A 290 12.47 -8.75 9.30
N ILE A 291 13.78 -8.98 9.29
CA ILE A 291 14.57 -9.23 10.50
C ILE A 291 15.16 -7.89 10.95
N GLY A 292 14.85 -7.49 12.17
CA GLY A 292 15.37 -6.25 12.77
C GLY A 292 16.80 -6.39 13.21
N GLU A 293 17.70 -5.52 12.72
CA GLU A 293 19.12 -5.48 13.10
C GLU A 293 19.60 -4.05 13.27
N MET A 294 20.63 -3.89 14.11
CA MET A 294 21.31 -2.61 14.31
C MET A 294 22.57 -2.54 13.45
N VAL A 295 22.67 -1.50 12.61
CA VAL A 295 23.87 -1.21 11.84
C VAL A 295 24.29 0.24 12.11
N ASP A 296 25.50 0.45 12.57
CA ASP A 296 26.06 1.76 12.92
C ASP A 296 25.13 2.60 13.84
N GLY A 297 24.52 1.94 14.84
CA GLY A 297 23.63 2.60 15.80
C GLY A 297 22.22 2.91 15.26
N THR A 298 21.89 2.51 14.03
CA THR A 298 20.57 2.69 13.41
C THR A 298 19.87 1.35 13.27
N SER A 299 18.60 1.29 13.67
CA SER A 299 17.75 0.10 13.50
C SER A 299 17.24 0.02 12.06
N TYR A 300 17.40 -1.14 11.44
CA TYR A 300 16.91 -1.46 10.08
C TYR A 300 16.14 -2.75 10.08
N GLN A 301 15.33 -2.92 9.04
CA GLN A 301 14.73 -4.20 8.66
C GLN A 301 15.50 -4.79 7.48
N PHE A 302 15.87 -6.06 7.58
CA PHE A 302 16.55 -6.81 6.52
C PHE A 302 15.65 -7.94 6.05
N MET A 303 15.40 -7.98 4.75
CA MET A 303 14.58 -9.04 4.16
C MET A 303 15.47 -10.20 3.74
N PRO A 304 15.23 -11.44 4.21
CA PRO A 304 15.81 -12.64 3.63
C PRO A 304 15.49 -12.78 2.14
N THR A 305 16.37 -13.47 1.42
CA THR A 305 16.25 -13.73 -0.01
C THR A 305 14.90 -14.36 -0.39
N ASP A 306 14.41 -15.32 0.42
CA ASP A 306 13.14 -16.00 0.15
C ASP A 306 11.93 -15.09 0.30
N ILE A 307 11.96 -14.13 1.24
CA ILE A 307 10.90 -13.12 1.39
C ILE A 307 10.85 -12.24 0.13
N TYR A 308 12.00 -11.77 -0.35
CA TYR A 308 12.03 -10.98 -1.59
C TYR A 308 11.55 -11.77 -2.80
N LEU A 309 11.96 -13.03 -2.95
CA LEU A 309 11.49 -13.90 -4.05
C LEU A 309 9.97 -14.09 -3.99
N ALA A 310 9.43 -14.39 -2.81
CA ALA A 310 7.99 -14.55 -2.63
C ALA A 310 7.22 -13.27 -2.99
N MET A 311 7.67 -12.13 -2.47
CA MET A 311 7.07 -10.82 -2.73
C MET A 311 7.18 -10.42 -4.20
N GLN A 312 8.37 -10.51 -4.82
CA GLN A 312 8.55 -10.19 -6.24
C GLN A 312 7.69 -11.08 -7.13
N ASN A 313 7.66 -12.38 -6.85
CA ASN A 313 6.96 -13.34 -7.71
C ASN A 313 5.43 -13.25 -7.61
N ILE A 314 4.86 -12.96 -6.43
CA ILE A 314 3.41 -12.71 -6.35
C ILE A 314 3.02 -11.43 -7.10
N MET A 315 3.86 -10.38 -7.04
CA MET A 315 3.64 -9.14 -7.79
C MET A 315 3.77 -9.36 -9.31
N LYS A 316 4.81 -10.07 -9.77
CA LYS A 316 4.99 -10.42 -11.18
C LYS A 316 3.82 -11.22 -11.74
N LYS A 317 3.34 -12.23 -11.00
CA LYS A 317 2.15 -12.99 -11.38
C LYS A 317 0.90 -12.12 -11.49
N SER A 318 0.74 -11.15 -10.58
CA SER A 318 -0.38 -10.21 -10.64
C SER A 318 -0.37 -9.32 -11.89
N LEU A 319 0.79 -9.20 -12.54
CA LEU A 319 0.99 -8.44 -13.79
C LEU A 319 1.05 -9.32 -15.05
N ASP A 320 0.80 -10.62 -14.95
CA ASP A 320 1.01 -11.61 -16.02
C ASP A 320 2.49 -11.70 -16.48
N GLU A 321 3.44 -11.35 -15.60
CA GLU A 321 4.87 -11.44 -15.86
C GLU A 321 5.47 -12.78 -15.41
N SER A 322 6.59 -13.15 -16.02
CA SER A 322 7.34 -14.34 -15.63
C SER A 322 8.00 -14.17 -14.25
N THR A 323 7.94 -15.22 -13.44
CA THR A 323 8.60 -15.27 -12.14
C THR A 323 10.12 -15.36 -12.27
N VAL A 324 10.83 -14.93 -11.20
CA VAL A 324 12.29 -15.02 -11.12
C VAL A 324 12.70 -16.09 -10.10
N LYS A 325 13.87 -16.69 -10.30
CA LYS A 325 14.47 -17.67 -9.39
C LYS A 325 15.61 -17.10 -8.55
N THR A 326 16.16 -15.97 -8.97
CA THR A 326 17.29 -15.31 -8.34
C THR A 326 17.05 -13.82 -8.28
N LEU A 327 17.59 -13.17 -7.27
CA LEU A 327 17.54 -11.73 -7.10
C LEU A 327 18.73 -11.04 -7.76
N PRO A 328 18.61 -9.78 -8.19
CA PRO A 328 19.76 -8.98 -8.59
C PRO A 328 20.78 -8.85 -7.45
N SER A 329 22.06 -8.91 -7.77
CA SER A 329 23.14 -8.77 -6.78
C SER A 329 23.22 -7.37 -6.14
N SER A 330 22.59 -6.37 -6.74
CA SER A 330 22.45 -5.02 -6.20
C SER A 330 21.41 -4.89 -5.09
N LEU A 331 20.56 -5.91 -4.89
CA LEU A 331 19.54 -5.90 -3.84
C LEU A 331 20.18 -6.27 -2.50
N ILE A 332 19.92 -5.48 -1.47
CA ILE A 332 20.40 -5.74 -0.12
C ILE A 332 19.47 -6.73 0.55
N THR A 333 19.95 -7.95 0.79
CA THR A 333 19.24 -9.00 1.54
C THR A 333 19.91 -9.22 2.90
N TYR A 334 19.24 -9.92 3.80
CA TYR A 334 19.85 -10.33 5.08
C TYR A 334 21.17 -11.08 4.84
N GLU A 335 21.15 -12.06 3.95
CA GLU A 335 22.31 -12.90 3.65
C GLU A 335 23.46 -12.13 2.98
N SER A 336 23.16 -11.07 2.23
CA SER A 336 24.17 -10.24 1.58
C SER A 336 24.96 -9.38 2.58
N VAL A 337 24.40 -9.13 3.77
CA VAL A 337 25.02 -8.32 4.83
C VAL A 337 25.63 -9.18 5.91
N PHE A 338 24.94 -10.20 6.37
CA PHE A 338 25.32 -11.01 7.54
C PHE A 338 25.86 -12.40 7.18
N GLY A 339 25.77 -12.79 5.91
CA GLY A 339 26.24 -14.09 5.41
C GLY A 339 25.13 -15.13 5.27
N SER A 340 25.35 -16.06 4.35
CA SER A 340 24.42 -17.17 4.12
C SER A 340 24.36 -18.09 5.33
N GLY A 341 23.14 -18.51 5.70
CA GLY A 341 22.93 -19.43 6.82
C GLY A 341 22.94 -18.80 8.20
N THR A 342 23.03 -17.47 8.30
CA THR A 342 23.03 -16.74 9.58
C THR A 342 21.68 -16.17 9.96
N ALA A 343 20.71 -16.15 9.04
CA ALA A 343 19.38 -15.61 9.32
C ALA A 343 18.72 -16.38 10.46
N PRO A 344 18.22 -15.69 11.50
CA PRO A 344 17.36 -16.31 12.50
C PRO A 344 16.07 -16.81 11.84
N PHE A 345 15.25 -17.46 12.66
CA PHE A 345 13.93 -17.87 12.22
C PHE A 345 13.09 -16.69 11.67
N TYR A 346 12.46 -16.87 10.52
CA TYR A 346 11.55 -15.90 9.91
C TYR A 346 10.40 -16.59 9.19
N TYR A 347 9.33 -15.84 8.90
CA TYR A 347 8.17 -16.32 8.17
C TYR A 347 8.21 -15.82 6.73
N LEU A 348 7.80 -16.66 5.78
CA LEU A 348 7.48 -16.21 4.43
C LEU A 348 6.26 -15.28 4.45
N PRO A 349 6.07 -14.44 3.43
CA PRO A 349 4.93 -13.55 3.36
C PRO A 349 3.60 -14.30 3.47
N SER A 350 2.62 -13.65 4.04
CA SER A 350 1.23 -14.09 4.05
C SER A 350 0.37 -13.20 3.16
N ALA A 351 -0.75 -13.72 2.70
CA ALA A 351 -1.71 -12.97 1.91
C ALA A 351 -3.13 -13.21 2.42
N THR A 352 -3.84 -12.12 2.73
CA THR A 352 -5.27 -12.18 3.04
C THR A 352 -6.06 -11.91 1.75
N VAL A 353 -6.93 -12.85 1.38
CA VAL A 353 -7.80 -12.73 0.21
C VAL A 353 -9.18 -12.29 0.65
N THR A 354 -9.64 -11.16 0.11
CA THR A 354 -10.99 -10.63 0.32
C THR A 354 -11.77 -10.70 -0.98
N GLU A 355 -12.84 -11.45 -1.01
CA GLU A 355 -13.72 -11.55 -2.18
C GLU A 355 -15.09 -10.92 -1.90
N LYS A 356 -15.56 -10.06 -2.80
CA LYS A 356 -16.85 -9.36 -2.71
C LYS A 356 -17.10 -8.70 -1.34
N GLY A 357 -16.03 -8.17 -0.72
CA GLY A 357 -16.08 -7.52 0.59
C GLY A 357 -16.16 -8.47 1.80
N LYS A 358 -15.93 -9.77 1.60
CA LYS A 358 -15.80 -10.74 2.69
C LYS A 358 -14.38 -11.29 2.70
N THR A 359 -13.72 -11.27 3.86
CA THR A 359 -12.44 -11.98 4.02
C THR A 359 -12.72 -13.47 3.92
N THR A 360 -12.04 -14.14 3.01
CA THR A 360 -12.24 -15.57 2.77
C THR A 360 -11.25 -16.39 3.56
N GLU A 361 -9.96 -16.16 3.38
CA GLU A 361 -8.90 -16.96 3.99
C GLU A 361 -7.56 -16.22 3.97
N THR A 362 -6.66 -16.60 4.90
CA THR A 362 -5.26 -16.20 4.88
C THR A 362 -4.42 -17.34 4.33
N TYR A 363 -3.54 -17.01 3.39
CA TYR A 363 -2.63 -17.92 2.70
C TYR A 363 -1.18 -17.57 3.04
N GLY A 364 -0.29 -18.56 2.97
CA GLY A 364 1.14 -18.32 2.83
C GLY A 364 1.47 -17.95 1.38
N VAL A 365 2.60 -17.30 1.16
CA VAL A 365 3.13 -17.01 -0.17
C VAL A 365 4.48 -17.70 -0.32
N ASP A 366 4.58 -18.69 -1.21
CA ASP A 366 5.84 -19.38 -1.46
C ASP A 366 6.83 -18.54 -2.30
N THR A 367 8.08 -18.97 -2.41
CA THR A 367 9.12 -18.28 -3.18
C THR A 367 8.82 -18.16 -4.67
N GLN A 368 7.88 -18.95 -5.20
CA GLN A 368 7.37 -18.83 -6.56
C GLN A 368 6.17 -17.88 -6.66
N GLY A 369 5.73 -17.28 -5.55
CA GLY A 369 4.58 -16.36 -5.51
C GLY A 369 3.23 -17.06 -5.63
N ASN A 370 3.12 -18.35 -5.23
CA ASN A 370 1.83 -19.03 -5.14
C ASN A 370 1.21 -18.79 -3.78
N LEU A 371 -0.13 -18.70 -3.76
CA LEU A 371 -0.90 -18.74 -2.54
C LEU A 371 -1.03 -20.19 -2.07
N VAL A 372 -0.59 -20.46 -0.85
CA VAL A 372 -0.59 -21.80 -0.26
C VAL A 372 -1.48 -21.80 0.98
N SER A 373 -2.46 -22.70 1.04
CA SER A 373 -3.43 -22.74 2.14
C SER A 373 -2.75 -23.04 3.47
N LEU A 374 -3.04 -22.21 4.48
CA LEU A 374 -2.64 -22.39 5.88
C LEU A 374 -3.77 -23.16 6.60
N ASN A 375 -3.99 -24.44 6.26
CA ASN A 375 -4.96 -25.26 6.96
C ASN A 375 -4.41 -25.73 8.32
N SER A 376 -5.26 -26.31 9.17
CA SER A 376 -4.94 -26.70 10.56
C SER A 376 -3.75 -27.65 10.71
N LYS A 377 -3.29 -28.30 9.63
CA LYS A 377 -2.08 -29.14 9.61
C LYS A 377 -0.83 -28.34 9.23
N ASN A 378 -1.00 -27.17 8.61
CA ASN A 378 0.07 -26.26 8.16
C ASN A 378 -0.01 -24.90 8.85
N SER A 379 -0.86 -24.74 9.87
CA SER A 379 -1.08 -23.45 10.56
C SER A 379 0.12 -22.94 11.35
N GLY A 380 1.22 -23.62 11.26
CA GLY A 380 2.44 -23.29 11.94
C GLY A 380 3.55 -22.89 11.03
N ASN A 381 3.40 -22.49 9.83
CA ASN A 381 4.64 -21.90 9.35
C ASN A 381 5.14 -22.35 7.99
N TYR A 382 5.02 -21.41 7.07
CA TYR A 382 6.02 -21.30 6.02
C TYR A 382 7.26 -20.64 6.61
N VAL A 383 8.12 -21.46 7.17
CA VAL A 383 9.44 -21.07 7.65
C VAL A 383 10.44 -21.52 6.63
N SER A 384 11.23 -20.61 6.10
CA SER A 384 12.49 -20.97 5.48
C SER A 384 13.56 -20.96 6.57
N THR A 385 14.14 -22.12 6.88
CA THR A 385 15.47 -22.16 7.47
C THR A 385 16.47 -22.06 6.31
N SER A 386 17.48 -21.26 6.44
CA SER A 386 18.57 -21.08 5.49
C SER A 386 19.15 -22.45 5.06
N GLY A 387 18.53 -23.06 4.05
CA GLY A 387 18.88 -24.40 3.61
C GLY A 387 17.81 -25.13 2.82
N GLY A 388 16.71 -24.48 2.49
CA GLY A 388 15.81 -24.94 1.40
C GLY A 388 14.93 -26.15 1.69
N SER A 389 14.50 -26.40 2.92
CA SER A 389 13.43 -27.37 3.17
C SER A 389 12.35 -26.76 4.05
N VAL A 390 11.12 -26.82 3.58
CA VAL A 390 9.93 -26.51 4.37
C VAL A 390 9.72 -27.67 5.34
N GLN A 391 9.91 -27.44 6.63
CA GLN A 391 9.66 -28.45 7.65
C GLN A 391 8.28 -28.23 8.25
N SER A 392 7.38 -29.19 8.08
CA SER A 392 6.09 -29.23 8.77
C SER A 392 6.31 -29.78 10.20
N ASP A 393 6.12 -28.94 11.21
CA ASP A 393 6.09 -29.42 12.60
C ASP A 393 4.81 -30.19 12.86
N SER A 394 4.94 -31.51 12.93
CA SER A 394 3.93 -32.41 13.52
C SER A 394 4.17 -32.45 15.02
N SER A 395 3.52 -31.56 15.80
CA SER A 395 3.46 -31.73 17.25
C SER A 395 2.45 -32.82 17.58
N SER A 396 2.96 -34.04 17.77
CA SER A 396 2.23 -35.10 18.45
C SER A 396 2.08 -34.76 19.93
N GLY A 397 0.84 -34.48 20.35
CA GLY A 397 0.52 -34.37 21.76
C GLY A 397 0.74 -35.71 22.49
N SER A 398 1.69 -35.75 23.39
CA SER A 398 1.79 -36.79 24.41
C SER A 398 1.21 -36.25 25.72
N SER A 399 0.03 -36.75 26.03
CA SER A 399 -0.54 -36.71 27.37
C SER A 399 0.34 -37.53 28.30
N SER A 400 0.95 -36.89 29.31
CA SER A 400 1.51 -37.61 30.46
C SER A 400 0.70 -37.29 31.70
N SER A 401 0.13 -38.39 32.23
CA SER A 401 -0.59 -38.50 33.46
C SER A 401 0.23 -38.11 34.70
N SER A 402 -0.43 -37.39 35.59
CA SER A 402 -0.04 -37.14 36.97
C SER A 402 0.34 -38.40 37.72
N SER A 403 1.46 -38.40 38.45
CA SER A 403 1.66 -39.21 39.64
C SER A 403 2.17 -38.30 40.77
N ASP A 404 1.32 -38.29 41.76
CA ASP A 404 1.44 -37.74 43.10
C ASP A 404 2.63 -38.43 43.84
N SER A 405 3.46 -37.66 44.47
CA SER A 405 4.28 -38.14 45.59
C SER A 405 4.61 -37.02 46.55
N THR A 406 3.89 -37.00 47.62
CA THR A 406 4.20 -36.41 48.92
C THR A 406 5.60 -36.76 49.42
N VAL A 407 6.40 -35.82 49.83
CA VAL A 407 7.44 -35.99 50.86
C VAL A 407 7.53 -34.76 51.75
N THR A 408 7.42 -35.07 53.00
CA THR A 408 7.46 -34.37 54.27
C THR A 408 8.66 -33.43 54.49
N SER A 409 8.34 -32.44 55.34
CA SER A 409 9.20 -31.51 56.07
C SER A 409 10.40 -32.10 56.80
N SER A 410 11.49 -31.38 56.91
CA SER A 410 12.19 -31.15 58.20
C SER A 410 13.12 -29.93 58.11
N SER A 411 12.96 -29.13 59.15
CA SER A 411 13.78 -28.08 59.69
C SER A 411 15.30 -28.35 59.73
N ASP A 412 16.12 -27.32 59.36
CA ASP A 412 17.02 -26.59 60.25
C ASP A 412 17.48 -25.30 59.53
#